data_161e6d47dc0d31d7299f96e9069a2106
#
_entry.id   161e6d47dc0d31d7299f96e9069a2106
#
_cell.length_a   1.000
_cell.length_b   1.000
_cell.length_c   1.000
_cell.angle_alpha   90.00
_cell.angle_beta   90.00
_cell.angle_gamma   90.00
#
_symmetry.space_group_name_H-M   'P 1'
#
loop_
_entity.id
_entity.type
_entity.pdbx_description
1 polymer ?
#
loop_
_entity_poly.entity_id
_entity_poly.type
_entity_poly.pdbx_seq_one_letter_code
_entity_poly.pdbx_strand_id
1 'polypeptide(L)'
;MNTKIQFINYIFKFWRILNFNIFGNYAYVIVEGTLFAGLYLLITYRKSKSLAAIIDETEIMAGGDLERLIKVESKGDIASLVENINNISKQLKERTIEERKAQQTKNDLITNVSHDLRTPLTSIIGYLEIIDNDKYKDEVRLRYYANIAFEKAKALNVLINDLFELTKMQNNTINLYKADINLVELLGQVVAGFEYQFKHADMQSRLDFSEDKLIVNADAGKLVRAFENLLSNAIKYGKDGFYVDVATKLEENMAVVQVINYGQAIPSIDLPHIFDRFYRVEKSRSSDIGGSGLGLSITKNIIELHDGKISAYSNNDKTIFEVKLPIK
;
A
#
# COMPACT_ATOMS: atom_id res chain seq x y z
N MET A 1 24.50 -52.22 7.10
CA MET A 1 24.17 -52.08 8.52
C MET A 1 24.68 -53.24 9.37
N ASN A 2 24.79 -54.49 8.83
CA ASN A 2 25.25 -55.69 9.56
C ASN A 2 26.75 -55.73 9.96
N THR A 3 27.63 -55.15 9.15
CA THR A 3 29.10 -55.20 9.40
C THR A 3 29.55 -54.32 10.58
N LYS A 4 28.90 -53.16 10.83
CA LYS A 4 29.19 -52.32 11.98
C LYS A 4 28.74 -52.97 13.31
N ILE A 5 27.62 -53.66 13.29
CA ILE A 5 27.10 -54.38 14.48
C ILE A 5 27.97 -55.56 14.81
N GLN A 6 28.46 -56.29 13.81
CA GLN A 6 29.40 -57.39 14.01
C GLN A 6 30.77 -56.93 14.54
N PHE A 7 31.27 -55.79 14.06
CA PHE A 7 32.52 -55.20 14.54
C PHE A 7 32.42 -54.76 16.01
N ILE A 8 31.30 -54.14 16.40
CA ILE A 8 31.02 -53.74 17.77
C ILE A 8 30.92 -54.98 18.67
N ASN A 9 30.23 -56.03 18.25
CA ASN A 9 30.15 -57.29 19.00
C ASN A 9 31.50 -57.99 19.14
N TYR A 10 32.39 -57.87 18.13
CA TYR A 10 33.74 -58.45 18.20
C TYR A 10 34.62 -57.69 19.20
N ILE A 11 34.53 -56.37 19.21
CA ILE A 11 35.19 -55.52 20.23
C ILE A 11 34.67 -55.83 21.63
N PHE A 12 33.38 -55.97 21.82
CA PHE A 12 32.78 -56.36 23.12
C PHE A 12 33.21 -57.77 23.57
N LYS A 13 33.30 -58.73 22.68
CA LYS A 13 33.73 -60.08 22.98
C LYS A 13 35.23 -60.14 23.30
N PHE A 14 36.07 -59.45 22.55
CA PHE A 14 37.51 -59.31 22.82
C PHE A 14 37.76 -58.64 24.16
N TRP A 15 37.03 -57.59 24.49
CA TRP A 15 37.07 -56.86 25.73
C TRP A 15 36.63 -57.69 26.93
N ARG A 16 35.62 -58.50 26.78
CA ARG A 16 35.13 -59.43 27.82
C ARG A 16 36.13 -60.53 28.11
N ILE A 17 36.83 -61.00 27.10
CA ILE A 17 37.92 -62.02 27.25
C ILE A 17 39.16 -61.40 27.93
N LEU A 18 39.52 -60.19 27.55
CA LEU A 18 40.66 -59.45 28.16
C LEU A 18 40.40 -59.14 29.64
N ASN A 19 39.20 -58.76 29.97
CA ASN A 19 38.79 -58.40 31.34
C ASN A 19 38.72 -59.60 32.29
N PHE A 20 38.33 -60.76 31.81
CA PHE A 20 38.19 -61.94 32.65
C PHE A 20 39.54 -62.56 33.05
N ASN A 21 40.62 -62.32 32.26
CA ASN A 21 41.91 -62.92 32.49
C ASN A 21 42.99 -62.02 33.15
N ILE A 22 42.88 -60.71 33.19
CA ILE A 22 44.02 -59.86 33.58
C ILE A 22 43.78 -58.99 34.82
N PHE A 23 42.55 -58.45 35.07
CA PHE A 23 42.38 -57.42 36.11
C PHE A 23 41.12 -57.50 37.00
N GLY A 24 40.38 -58.56 36.98
CA GLY A 24 39.18 -58.63 37.84
C GLY A 24 38.11 -57.56 37.54
N ASN A 25 36.94 -57.61 38.24
CA ASN A 25 35.78 -56.76 38.00
C ASN A 25 36.02 -55.25 38.08
N TYR A 26 37.08 -54.76 38.74
CA TYR A 26 37.35 -53.32 38.91
C TYR A 26 37.88 -52.64 37.66
N ALA A 27 38.68 -53.29 36.83
CA ALA A 27 39.21 -52.73 35.59
C ALA A 27 38.08 -52.52 34.57
N TYR A 28 37.06 -53.37 34.56
CA TYR A 28 35.89 -53.23 33.71
C TYR A 28 35.08 -51.97 34.03
N VAL A 29 34.80 -51.73 35.28
CA VAL A 29 34.04 -50.51 35.75
C VAL A 29 34.79 -49.22 35.43
N ILE A 30 36.12 -49.21 35.59
CA ILE A 30 36.95 -48.03 35.27
C ILE A 30 36.91 -47.69 33.76
N VAL A 31 37.00 -48.70 32.92
CA VAL A 31 37.00 -48.47 31.45
C VAL A 31 35.60 -48.10 30.93
N GLU A 32 34.55 -48.72 31.44
CA GLU A 32 33.18 -48.27 31.10
C GLU A 32 32.93 -46.81 31.56
N GLY A 33 33.36 -46.49 32.79
CA GLY A 33 33.26 -45.13 33.31
C GLY A 33 34.01 -44.08 32.50
N THR A 34 35.26 -44.44 32.04
CA THR A 34 36.06 -43.54 31.19
C THR A 34 35.46 -43.37 29.80
N LEU A 35 34.94 -44.43 29.19
CA LEU A 35 34.24 -44.38 27.91
C LEU A 35 32.94 -43.53 28.01
N PHE A 36 32.16 -43.75 29.07
CA PHE A 36 30.96 -42.98 29.29
C PHE A 36 31.30 -41.51 29.53
N ALA A 37 32.29 -41.20 30.37
CA ALA A 37 32.76 -39.85 30.59
C ALA A 37 33.27 -39.18 29.31
N GLY A 38 34.03 -39.88 28.46
CA GLY A 38 34.50 -39.41 27.19
C GLY A 38 33.38 -39.10 26.19
N LEU A 39 32.40 -39.99 26.11
CA LEU A 39 31.20 -39.80 25.28
C LEU A 39 30.36 -38.62 25.76
N TYR A 40 30.16 -38.49 27.08
CA TYR A 40 29.46 -37.38 27.69
C TYR A 40 30.15 -36.07 27.44
N LEU A 41 31.45 -35.98 27.62
CA LEU A 41 32.23 -34.79 27.31
C LEU A 41 32.18 -34.38 25.82
N LEU A 42 32.21 -35.38 24.92
CA LEU A 42 32.13 -35.12 23.49
C LEU A 42 30.75 -34.58 23.05
N ILE A 43 29.68 -35.12 23.63
CA ILE A 43 28.31 -34.62 23.38
C ILE A 43 28.12 -33.21 23.95
N THR A 44 28.56 -32.98 25.18
CA THR A 44 28.44 -31.64 25.83
C THR A 44 29.30 -30.61 25.14
N TYR A 45 30.52 -30.95 24.70
CA TYR A 45 31.39 -30.08 23.94
C TYR A 45 30.76 -29.62 22.61
N ARG A 46 30.16 -30.58 21.87
CA ARG A 46 29.46 -30.25 20.61
C ARG A 46 28.27 -29.34 20.83
N LYS A 47 27.46 -29.61 21.88
CA LYS A 47 26.30 -28.73 22.24
C LYS A 47 26.76 -27.32 22.65
N SER A 48 27.80 -27.24 23.49
CA SER A 48 28.36 -25.96 23.93
C SER A 48 28.92 -25.14 22.76
N LYS A 49 29.64 -25.77 21.82
CA LYS A 49 30.13 -25.10 20.61
C LYS A 49 29.00 -24.58 19.72
N SER A 50 27.93 -25.36 19.53
CA SER A 50 26.76 -24.92 18.78
C SER A 50 26.07 -23.73 19.46
N LEU A 51 25.96 -23.74 20.78
CA LEU A 51 25.34 -22.65 21.54
C LEU A 51 26.19 -21.38 21.46
N ALA A 52 27.50 -21.48 21.57
CA ALA A 52 28.39 -20.33 21.40
C ALA A 52 28.24 -19.69 20.01
N ALA A 53 28.19 -20.50 18.95
CA ALA A 53 27.98 -19.99 17.61
C ALA A 53 26.60 -19.27 17.44
N ILE A 54 25.55 -19.78 18.10
CA ILE A 54 24.23 -19.11 18.10
C ILE A 54 24.31 -17.75 18.82
N ILE A 55 25.01 -17.69 19.96
CA ILE A 55 25.18 -16.46 20.72
C ILE A 55 25.90 -15.41 19.84
N ASP A 56 27.05 -15.77 19.25
CA ASP A 56 27.83 -14.88 18.39
C ASP A 56 26.98 -14.33 17.21
N GLU A 57 26.27 -15.20 16.51
CA GLU A 57 25.42 -14.80 15.38
C GLU A 57 24.24 -13.92 15.86
N THR A 58 23.66 -14.24 17.01
CA THR A 58 22.54 -13.45 17.58
C THR A 58 23.01 -12.05 18.00
N GLU A 59 24.25 -11.90 18.50
CA GLU A 59 24.84 -10.60 18.83
C GLU A 59 25.03 -9.73 17.59
N ILE A 60 25.48 -10.32 16.46
CA ILE A 60 25.59 -9.64 15.18
C ILE A 60 24.20 -9.20 14.67
N MET A 61 23.19 -10.08 14.77
CA MET A 61 21.80 -9.75 14.41
C MET A 61 21.24 -8.61 15.28
N ALA A 62 21.54 -8.61 16.57
CA ALA A 62 21.15 -7.55 17.50
C ALA A 62 21.83 -6.20 17.15
N GLY A 63 23.01 -6.24 16.55
CA GLY A 63 23.71 -5.09 16.00
C GLY A 63 23.09 -4.48 14.74
N GLY A 64 22.01 -5.11 14.21
CA GLY A 64 21.21 -4.60 13.09
C GLY A 64 21.35 -5.37 11.77
N ASP A 65 22.22 -6.38 11.70
CA ASP A 65 22.35 -7.25 10.51
C ASP A 65 21.28 -8.36 10.54
N LEU A 66 20.04 -8.01 10.20
CA LEU A 66 18.91 -8.92 10.14
C LEU A 66 18.88 -9.79 8.85
N GLU A 67 19.85 -9.63 7.96
CA GLU A 67 19.93 -10.45 6.73
C GLU A 67 20.59 -11.81 6.96
N ARG A 68 21.40 -11.90 8.01
CA ARG A 68 22.05 -13.15 8.39
C ARG A 68 21.07 -14.19 8.87
N LEU A 69 21.30 -15.41 8.44
CA LEU A 69 20.62 -16.59 8.96
C LEU A 69 21.60 -17.43 9.78
N ILE A 70 21.20 -17.78 10.98
CA ILE A 70 21.97 -18.71 11.82
C ILE A 70 21.93 -20.07 11.15
N LYS A 71 23.11 -20.58 10.74
CA LYS A 71 23.29 -21.91 10.14
C LYS A 71 24.07 -22.77 11.10
N VAL A 72 23.40 -23.51 11.93
CA VAL A 72 24.02 -24.49 12.86
C VAL A 72 23.48 -25.86 12.54
N GLU A 73 24.39 -26.78 12.21
CA GLU A 73 24.06 -28.21 12.05
C GLU A 73 23.82 -28.83 13.41
N SER A 74 22.61 -28.70 13.93
CA SER A 74 22.19 -29.29 15.18
C SER A 74 20.87 -30.04 15.04
N LYS A 75 20.57 -30.94 15.97
CA LYS A 75 19.31 -31.70 16.01
C LYS A 75 18.60 -31.47 17.34
N GLY A 76 17.28 -31.62 17.35
CA GLY A 76 16.46 -31.47 18.55
C GLY A 76 16.31 -30.00 18.95
N ASP A 77 16.33 -29.70 20.25
CA ASP A 77 15.99 -28.40 20.85
C ASP A 77 16.82 -27.23 20.28
N ILE A 78 18.10 -27.46 19.99
CA ILE A 78 18.99 -26.42 19.43
C ILE A 78 18.58 -26.09 17.99
N ALA A 79 18.15 -27.05 17.20
CA ALA A 79 17.63 -26.78 15.84
C ALA A 79 16.36 -25.96 15.89
N SER A 80 15.44 -26.31 16.78
CA SER A 80 14.20 -25.54 17.00
C SER A 80 14.48 -24.11 17.49
N LEU A 81 15.48 -23.92 18.36
CA LEU A 81 15.91 -22.61 18.80
C LEU A 81 16.41 -21.74 17.63
N VAL A 82 17.28 -22.32 16.77
CA VAL A 82 17.80 -21.62 15.58
C VAL A 82 16.66 -21.23 14.63
N GLU A 83 15.72 -22.15 14.39
CA GLU A 83 14.56 -21.85 13.53
C GLU A 83 13.70 -20.71 14.10
N ASN A 84 13.44 -20.72 15.41
CA ASN A 84 12.68 -19.67 16.06
C ASN A 84 13.40 -18.30 15.97
N ILE A 85 14.71 -18.26 16.21
CA ILE A 85 15.50 -17.02 16.09
C ILE A 85 15.48 -16.51 14.64
N ASN A 86 15.68 -17.36 13.65
CA ASN A 86 15.62 -16.98 12.25
C ASN A 86 14.22 -16.44 11.85
N ASN A 87 13.16 -17.06 12.37
CA ASN A 87 11.78 -16.59 12.14
C ASN A 87 11.54 -15.21 12.77
N ILE A 88 12.00 -14.99 14.01
CA ILE A 88 11.92 -13.69 14.69
C ILE A 88 12.69 -12.63 13.90
N SER A 89 13.90 -12.94 13.44
CA SER A 89 14.71 -12.03 12.63
C SER A 89 14.01 -11.64 11.34
N LYS A 90 13.42 -12.62 10.65
CA LYS A 90 12.64 -12.38 9.43
C LYS A 90 11.44 -11.45 9.69
N GLN A 91 10.66 -11.72 10.73
CA GLN A 91 9.52 -10.88 11.10
C GLN A 91 9.96 -9.45 11.49
N LEU A 92 11.06 -9.32 12.21
CA LEU A 92 11.60 -8.02 12.59
C LEU A 92 12.06 -7.23 11.36
N LYS A 93 12.75 -7.89 10.42
CA LYS A 93 13.14 -7.29 9.14
C LYS A 93 11.92 -6.80 8.34
N GLU A 94 10.91 -7.64 8.19
CA GLU A 94 9.68 -7.29 7.48
C GLU A 94 9.00 -6.06 8.11
N ARG A 95 8.84 -6.04 9.43
CA ARG A 95 8.30 -4.88 10.16
C ARG A 95 9.14 -3.61 9.99
N THR A 96 10.46 -3.73 10.07
CA THR A 96 11.37 -2.58 9.89
C THR A 96 11.25 -1.99 8.47
N ILE A 97 11.09 -2.85 7.45
CA ILE A 97 10.87 -2.40 6.07
C ILE A 97 9.50 -1.70 5.95
N GLU A 98 8.46 -2.25 6.55
CA GLU A 98 7.12 -1.63 6.56
C GLU A 98 7.12 -0.29 7.28
N GLU A 99 7.75 -0.19 8.45
CA GLU A 99 7.89 1.06 9.20
C GLU A 99 8.66 2.12 8.40
N ARG A 100 9.76 1.74 7.76
CA ARG A 100 10.53 2.65 6.90
C ARG A 100 9.70 3.16 5.73
N LYS A 101 8.94 2.27 5.06
CA LYS A 101 8.03 2.65 3.98
C LYS A 101 6.93 3.59 4.46
N ALA A 102 6.33 3.31 5.61
CA ALA A 102 5.31 4.17 6.21
C ALA A 102 5.89 5.56 6.56
N GLN A 103 7.09 5.61 7.15
CA GLN A 103 7.77 6.86 7.47
C GLN A 103 8.15 7.65 6.21
N GLN A 104 8.66 6.97 5.17
CA GLN A 104 8.94 7.60 3.88
C GLN A 104 7.67 8.21 3.28
N THR A 105 6.59 7.43 3.22
CA THR A 105 5.28 7.90 2.72
C THR A 105 4.79 9.12 3.50
N LYS A 106 4.98 9.13 4.83
CA LYS A 106 4.62 10.29 5.68
C LYS A 106 5.46 11.52 5.35
N ASN A 107 6.76 11.37 5.15
CA ASN A 107 7.67 12.47 4.80
C ASN A 107 7.35 13.04 3.41
N ASP A 108 7.11 12.16 2.43
CA ASP A 108 6.71 12.55 1.09
C ASP A 108 5.37 13.29 1.09
N LEU A 109 4.42 12.84 1.93
CA LEU A 109 3.15 13.52 2.16
C LEU A 109 3.38 14.96 2.65
N ILE A 110 4.15 15.16 3.71
CA ILE A 110 4.42 16.49 4.28
C ILE A 110 5.07 17.40 3.23
N THR A 111 6.05 16.89 2.48
CA THR A 111 6.80 17.65 1.47
C THR A 111 5.90 18.06 0.32
N ASN A 112 5.14 17.12 -0.26
CA ASN A 112 4.27 17.37 -1.40
C ASN A 112 3.11 18.30 -1.02
N VAL A 113 2.47 18.08 0.13
CA VAL A 113 1.42 18.96 0.65
C VAL A 113 1.95 20.39 0.84
N SER A 114 3.12 20.55 1.46
CA SER A 114 3.72 21.86 1.68
C SER A 114 3.97 22.61 0.38
N HIS A 115 4.46 21.91 -0.65
CA HIS A 115 4.66 22.48 -1.98
C HIS A 115 3.34 22.89 -2.64
N ASP A 116 2.34 21.99 -2.63
CA ASP A 116 1.06 22.19 -3.30
C ASP A 116 0.17 23.24 -2.60
N LEU A 117 0.35 23.45 -1.30
CA LEU A 117 -0.27 24.56 -0.57
C LEU A 117 0.45 25.89 -0.85
N ARG A 118 1.78 25.90 -0.94
CA ARG A 118 2.57 27.12 -1.12
C ARG A 118 2.26 27.81 -2.47
N THR A 119 2.16 27.03 -3.54
CA THR A 119 1.96 27.56 -4.90
C THR A 119 0.68 28.43 -5.04
N PRO A 120 -0.52 27.93 -4.71
CA PRO A 120 -1.73 28.76 -4.77
C PRO A 120 -1.69 29.94 -3.76
N LEU A 121 -1.14 29.72 -2.57
CA LEU A 121 -1.03 30.75 -1.54
C LEU A 121 -0.14 31.92 -2.02
N THR A 122 1.02 31.64 -2.60
CA THR A 122 1.91 32.66 -3.18
C THR A 122 1.20 33.44 -4.29
N SER A 123 0.42 32.73 -5.14
CA SER A 123 -0.36 33.40 -6.18
C SER A 123 -1.44 34.33 -5.60
N ILE A 124 -2.18 33.87 -4.58
CA ILE A 124 -3.20 34.69 -3.89
C ILE A 124 -2.56 35.96 -3.34
N ILE A 125 -1.47 35.81 -2.58
CA ILE A 125 -0.75 36.93 -1.97
C ILE A 125 -0.28 37.91 -3.06
N GLY A 126 0.37 37.39 -4.13
CA GLY A 126 0.90 38.26 -5.19
C GLY A 126 -0.18 39.06 -5.93
N TYR A 127 -1.35 38.46 -6.23
CA TYR A 127 -2.45 39.19 -6.86
C TYR A 127 -3.09 40.18 -5.92
N LEU A 128 -3.21 39.84 -4.61
CA LEU A 128 -3.71 40.78 -3.61
C LEU A 128 -2.73 41.95 -3.37
N GLU A 129 -1.41 41.70 -3.40
CA GLU A 129 -0.41 42.77 -3.31
C GLU A 129 -0.46 43.75 -4.50
N ILE A 130 -0.76 43.24 -5.71
CA ILE A 130 -0.96 44.10 -6.90
C ILE A 130 -2.18 45.00 -6.68
N ILE A 131 -3.23 44.46 -6.09
CA ILE A 131 -4.47 45.21 -5.77
C ILE A 131 -4.21 46.23 -4.66
N ASP A 132 -3.58 45.80 -3.56
CA ASP A 132 -3.33 46.65 -2.36
C ASP A 132 -2.38 47.82 -2.66
N ASN A 133 -1.44 47.63 -3.59
CA ASN A 133 -0.52 48.68 -4.01
C ASN A 133 -1.00 49.49 -5.22
N ASP A 134 -2.31 49.42 -5.59
CA ASP A 134 -2.91 50.13 -6.73
C ASP A 134 -2.15 49.90 -8.09
N LYS A 135 -1.46 48.75 -8.25
CA LYS A 135 -0.68 48.44 -9.45
C LYS A 135 -1.52 47.80 -10.56
N TYR A 136 -2.73 48.30 -10.75
CA TYR A 136 -3.63 47.91 -11.83
C TYR A 136 -4.00 49.11 -12.71
N LYS A 137 -4.30 48.84 -14.01
CA LYS A 137 -4.57 49.92 -14.97
C LYS A 137 -5.98 50.47 -14.88
N ASP A 138 -6.95 49.62 -14.61
CA ASP A 138 -8.37 49.90 -14.67
C ASP A 138 -9.18 48.92 -13.81
N GLU A 139 -10.46 49.16 -13.66
CA GLU A 139 -11.36 48.30 -12.88
C GLU A 139 -11.48 46.87 -13.49
N VAL A 140 -11.32 46.72 -14.79
CA VAL A 140 -11.36 45.41 -15.44
C VAL A 140 -10.18 44.55 -14.97
N ARG A 141 -9.00 45.14 -14.89
CA ARG A 141 -7.80 44.49 -14.36
C ARG A 141 -7.91 44.18 -12.86
N LEU A 142 -8.46 45.08 -12.10
CA LEU A 142 -8.75 44.86 -10.68
C LEU A 142 -9.63 43.63 -10.49
N ARG A 143 -10.76 43.57 -11.19
CA ARG A 143 -11.68 42.41 -11.16
C ARG A 143 -11.02 41.13 -11.64
N TYR A 144 -10.19 41.20 -12.67
CA TYR A 144 -9.44 40.05 -13.18
C TYR A 144 -8.48 39.47 -12.13
N TYR A 145 -7.70 40.32 -11.44
CA TYR A 145 -6.79 39.87 -10.39
C TYR A 145 -7.53 39.33 -9.16
N ALA A 146 -8.63 40.00 -8.74
CA ALA A 146 -9.49 39.52 -7.67
C ALA A 146 -10.08 38.14 -7.99
N ASN A 147 -10.52 37.92 -9.24
CA ASN A 147 -11.05 36.63 -9.68
C ASN A 147 -9.98 35.52 -9.65
N ILE A 148 -8.76 35.83 -10.09
CA ILE A 148 -7.66 34.86 -10.00
C ILE A 148 -7.37 34.47 -8.56
N ALA A 149 -7.28 35.45 -7.66
CA ALA A 149 -7.07 35.22 -6.24
C ALA A 149 -8.19 34.35 -5.64
N PHE A 150 -9.44 34.62 -6.01
CA PHE A 150 -10.61 33.88 -5.55
C PHE A 150 -10.61 32.45 -6.04
N GLU A 151 -10.31 32.19 -7.34
CA GLU A 151 -10.23 30.82 -7.88
C GLU A 151 -9.06 30.03 -7.27
N LYS A 152 -7.92 30.66 -7.00
CA LYS A 152 -6.81 30.03 -6.28
C LYS A 152 -7.15 29.72 -4.83
N ALA A 153 -7.92 30.56 -4.16
CA ALA A 153 -8.41 30.31 -2.80
C ALA A 153 -9.39 29.14 -2.75
N LYS A 154 -10.30 29.02 -3.72
CA LYS A 154 -11.17 27.85 -3.87
C LYS A 154 -10.38 26.56 -4.05
N ALA A 155 -9.40 26.56 -4.96
CA ALA A 155 -8.55 25.40 -5.20
C ALA A 155 -7.76 24.99 -3.93
N LEU A 156 -7.27 25.96 -3.17
CA LEU A 156 -6.61 25.74 -1.89
C LEU A 156 -7.54 25.09 -0.86
N ASN A 157 -8.79 25.57 -0.78
CA ASN A 157 -9.79 25.01 0.12
C ASN A 157 -10.12 23.54 -0.21
N VAL A 158 -10.24 23.21 -1.50
CA VAL A 158 -10.43 21.81 -1.95
C VAL A 158 -9.24 20.95 -1.50
N LEU A 159 -8.00 21.41 -1.70
CA LEU A 159 -6.81 20.69 -1.30
C LEU A 159 -6.76 20.44 0.22
N ILE A 160 -7.10 21.44 1.03
CA ILE A 160 -7.17 21.32 2.49
C ILE A 160 -8.23 20.26 2.90
N ASN A 161 -9.41 20.30 2.29
CA ASN A 161 -10.46 19.32 2.56
C ASN A 161 -10.05 17.90 2.15
N ASP A 162 -9.36 17.75 1.02
CA ASP A 162 -8.80 16.45 0.59
C ASP A 162 -7.77 15.91 1.60
N LEU A 163 -6.92 16.78 2.13
CA LEU A 163 -5.95 16.42 3.15
C LEU A 163 -6.61 15.97 4.47
N PHE A 164 -7.65 16.69 4.92
CA PHE A 164 -8.42 16.31 6.10
C PHE A 164 -9.10 14.94 5.93
N GLU A 165 -9.70 14.69 4.77
CA GLU A 165 -10.30 13.39 4.47
C GLU A 165 -9.24 12.28 4.48
N LEU A 166 -8.08 12.52 3.85
CA LEU A 166 -6.98 11.56 3.84
C LEU A 166 -6.51 11.22 5.26
N THR A 167 -6.37 12.22 6.14
CA THR A 167 -5.94 12.02 7.53
C THR A 167 -6.97 11.25 8.35
N LYS A 168 -8.26 11.49 8.15
CA LYS A 168 -9.34 10.72 8.78
C LYS A 168 -9.34 9.27 8.32
N MET A 169 -9.06 9.03 7.01
CA MET A 169 -8.96 7.68 6.44
C MET A 169 -7.79 6.89 7.04
N GLN A 170 -6.63 7.51 7.21
CA GLN A 170 -5.45 6.88 7.81
C GLN A 170 -5.66 6.43 9.24
N ASN A 171 -6.42 7.18 10.01
CA ASN A 171 -6.67 6.91 11.43
C ASN A 171 -7.85 5.94 11.66
N ASN A 172 -8.42 5.35 10.60
CA ASN A 172 -9.64 4.53 10.69
C ASN A 172 -10.78 5.19 11.48
N THR A 173 -10.85 6.53 11.46
CA THR A 173 -11.84 7.31 12.20
C THR A 173 -13.06 7.68 11.35
N ILE A 174 -13.18 7.12 10.15
CA ILE A 174 -14.34 7.38 9.29
C ILE A 174 -15.49 6.49 9.72
N ASN A 175 -16.52 7.10 10.26
CA ASN A 175 -17.82 6.47 10.43
C ASN A 175 -18.60 6.61 9.12
N LEU A 176 -18.94 5.49 8.47
CA LEU A 176 -19.81 5.47 7.30
C LEU A 176 -21.27 5.43 7.75
N TYR A 177 -22.07 6.30 7.17
CA TYR A 177 -23.53 6.28 7.30
C TYR A 177 -24.14 5.53 6.11
N LYS A 178 -23.98 4.18 6.12
CA LYS A 178 -24.46 3.32 5.04
C LYS A 178 -26.00 3.23 5.07
N ALA A 179 -26.61 3.41 3.91
CA ALA A 179 -28.03 3.21 3.67
C ALA A 179 -28.21 2.49 2.31
N ASP A 180 -29.39 1.93 2.08
CA ASP A 180 -29.72 1.36 0.79
C ASP A 180 -30.03 2.49 -0.20
N ILE A 181 -29.20 2.63 -1.22
CA ILE A 181 -29.32 3.68 -2.24
C ILE A 181 -29.40 3.09 -3.63
N ASN A 182 -30.14 3.76 -4.51
CA ASN A 182 -30.14 3.44 -5.93
C ASN A 182 -28.93 4.11 -6.61
N LEU A 183 -27.94 3.32 -6.97
CA LEU A 183 -26.70 3.80 -7.57
C LEU A 183 -26.92 4.48 -8.92
N VAL A 184 -27.86 4.02 -9.72
CA VAL A 184 -28.21 4.61 -11.03
C VAL A 184 -28.75 6.03 -10.86
N GLU A 185 -29.66 6.22 -9.91
CA GLU A 185 -30.22 7.53 -9.61
C GLU A 185 -29.15 8.49 -9.05
N LEU A 186 -28.31 8.00 -8.14
CA LEU A 186 -27.19 8.80 -7.59
C LEU A 186 -26.25 9.26 -8.71
N LEU A 187 -25.85 8.35 -9.64
CA LEU A 187 -25.00 8.70 -10.77
C LEU A 187 -25.65 9.73 -11.68
N GLY A 188 -26.95 9.58 -11.98
CA GLY A 188 -27.70 10.55 -12.77
C GLY A 188 -27.67 11.94 -12.15
N GLN A 189 -27.86 12.06 -10.83
CA GLN A 189 -27.79 13.32 -10.10
C GLN A 189 -26.38 13.93 -10.10
N VAL A 190 -25.33 13.11 -9.90
CA VAL A 190 -23.95 13.56 -9.94
C VAL A 190 -23.59 14.09 -11.33
N VAL A 191 -23.93 13.38 -12.41
CA VAL A 191 -23.64 13.82 -13.79
C VAL A 191 -24.40 15.10 -14.11
N ALA A 192 -25.66 15.22 -13.71
CA ALA A 192 -26.45 16.46 -13.90
C ALA A 192 -25.80 17.66 -13.17
N GLY A 193 -25.22 17.44 -11.99
CA GLY A 193 -24.46 18.46 -11.28
C GLY A 193 -23.22 18.97 -12.00
N PHE A 194 -22.70 18.19 -12.95
CA PHE A 194 -21.52 18.54 -13.76
C PHE A 194 -21.86 19.17 -15.14
N GLU A 195 -23.14 19.42 -15.45
CA GLU A 195 -23.54 19.94 -16.77
C GLU A 195 -22.85 21.27 -17.13
N TYR A 196 -22.70 22.18 -16.15
CA TYR A 196 -21.98 23.43 -16.35
C TYR A 196 -20.50 23.21 -16.69
N GLN A 197 -19.83 22.30 -15.96
CA GLN A 197 -18.42 21.97 -16.18
C GLN A 197 -18.20 21.32 -17.55
N PHE A 198 -19.09 20.45 -17.99
CA PHE A 198 -19.07 19.85 -19.31
C PHE A 198 -19.19 20.93 -20.40
N LYS A 199 -20.19 21.81 -20.29
CA LYS A 199 -20.36 22.93 -21.25
C LYS A 199 -19.15 23.86 -21.29
N HIS A 200 -18.56 24.17 -20.13
CA HIS A 200 -17.39 25.05 -20.08
C HIS A 200 -16.14 24.40 -20.67
N ALA A 201 -16.07 23.08 -20.69
CA ALA A 201 -14.99 22.30 -21.29
C ALA A 201 -15.24 21.94 -22.75
N ASP A 202 -16.37 22.38 -23.34
CA ASP A 202 -16.84 21.98 -24.68
C ASP A 202 -17.01 20.46 -24.81
N MET A 203 -17.45 19.79 -23.74
CA MET A 203 -17.67 18.35 -23.67
C MET A 203 -19.14 18.01 -23.43
N GLN A 204 -19.48 16.74 -23.68
CA GLN A 204 -20.81 16.19 -23.42
C GLN A 204 -20.72 14.89 -22.63
N SER A 205 -21.65 14.70 -21.70
CA SER A 205 -21.82 13.43 -21.00
C SER A 205 -22.78 12.51 -21.75
N ARG A 206 -22.49 11.22 -21.81
CA ARG A 206 -23.41 10.18 -22.32
C ARG A 206 -23.63 9.14 -21.22
N LEU A 207 -24.89 8.83 -20.97
CA LEU A 207 -25.29 7.87 -19.95
C LEU A 207 -25.74 6.58 -20.64
N ASP A 208 -25.17 5.45 -20.20
CA ASP A 208 -25.53 4.10 -20.67
C ASP A 208 -25.76 3.20 -19.46
N PHE A 209 -26.98 3.24 -18.95
CA PHE A 209 -27.36 2.47 -17.77
C PHE A 209 -28.10 1.20 -18.19
N SER A 210 -27.50 0.03 -17.89
CA SER A 210 -28.08 -1.29 -18.25
C SER A 210 -29.33 -1.66 -17.46
N GLU A 211 -29.47 -1.08 -16.24
CA GLU A 211 -30.55 -1.36 -15.31
C GLU A 211 -31.13 -0.03 -14.78
N ASP A 212 -32.45 -0.01 -14.56
CA ASP A 212 -33.10 1.17 -13.97
C ASP A 212 -32.77 1.34 -12.48
N LYS A 213 -32.38 0.25 -11.83
CA LYS A 213 -32.16 0.21 -10.38
C LYS A 213 -31.08 -0.76 -9.98
N LEU A 214 -30.03 -0.25 -9.35
CA LEU A 214 -28.96 -1.03 -8.71
C LEU A 214 -28.85 -0.58 -7.23
N ILE A 215 -29.35 -1.44 -6.32
CA ILE A 215 -29.34 -1.12 -4.89
C ILE A 215 -28.05 -1.58 -4.25
N VAL A 216 -27.33 -0.64 -3.65
CA VAL A 216 -26.10 -0.86 -2.88
C VAL A 216 -26.26 -0.32 -1.46
N ASN A 217 -25.64 -0.97 -0.48
CA ASN A 217 -25.61 -0.48 0.89
C ASN A 217 -24.40 0.40 1.09
N ALA A 218 -24.57 1.73 1.00
CA ALA A 218 -23.45 2.66 0.94
C ALA A 218 -23.76 4.02 1.59
N ASP A 219 -22.70 4.78 1.89
CA ASP A 219 -22.79 6.19 2.25
C ASP A 219 -22.86 7.03 0.97
N ALA A 220 -24.03 7.57 0.70
CA ALA A 220 -24.31 8.34 -0.51
C ALA A 220 -23.36 9.55 -0.65
N GLY A 221 -23.07 10.28 0.42
CA GLY A 221 -22.20 11.45 0.38
C GLY A 221 -20.76 11.09 0.01
N LYS A 222 -20.27 9.96 0.49
CA LYS A 222 -18.92 9.46 0.13
C LYS A 222 -18.89 8.98 -1.32
N LEU A 223 -19.91 8.25 -1.78
CA LEU A 223 -19.96 7.82 -3.19
C LEU A 223 -20.10 9.00 -4.15
N VAL A 224 -20.92 10.00 -3.85
CA VAL A 224 -20.99 11.26 -4.63
C VAL A 224 -19.58 11.82 -4.81
N ARG A 225 -18.84 12.01 -3.73
CA ARG A 225 -17.47 12.54 -3.79
C ARG A 225 -16.53 11.66 -4.64
N ALA A 226 -16.64 10.34 -4.55
CA ALA A 226 -15.84 9.42 -5.35
C ALA A 226 -16.12 9.61 -6.85
N PHE A 227 -17.39 9.69 -7.24
CA PHE A 227 -17.78 9.88 -8.64
C PHE A 227 -17.51 11.30 -9.15
N GLU A 228 -17.66 12.33 -8.32
CA GLU A 228 -17.23 13.71 -8.63
C GLU A 228 -15.73 13.76 -8.98
N ASN A 229 -14.88 13.09 -8.21
CA ASN A 229 -13.46 13.00 -8.50
C ASN A 229 -13.19 12.30 -9.85
N LEU A 230 -13.91 11.22 -10.17
CA LEU A 230 -13.76 10.51 -11.45
C LEU A 230 -14.23 11.38 -12.63
N LEU A 231 -15.38 12.06 -12.50
CA LEU A 231 -15.90 12.96 -13.54
C LEU A 231 -14.99 14.18 -13.73
N SER A 232 -14.51 14.78 -12.65
CA SER A 232 -13.56 15.90 -12.72
C SER A 232 -12.28 15.49 -13.45
N ASN A 233 -11.74 14.29 -13.18
CA ASN A 233 -10.61 13.74 -13.91
C ASN A 233 -10.95 13.47 -15.39
N ALA A 234 -12.12 12.91 -15.67
CA ALA A 234 -12.57 12.63 -17.03
C ALA A 234 -12.69 13.92 -17.86
N ILE A 235 -13.23 15.00 -17.31
CA ILE A 235 -13.30 16.32 -17.96
C ILE A 235 -11.90 16.87 -18.17
N LYS A 236 -11.05 16.81 -17.16
CA LYS A 236 -9.72 17.40 -17.17
C LYS A 236 -8.78 16.77 -18.18
N TYR A 237 -8.81 15.45 -18.28
CA TYR A 237 -7.91 14.67 -19.14
C TYR A 237 -8.56 14.17 -20.42
N GLY A 238 -9.88 14.36 -20.57
CA GLY A 238 -10.66 13.91 -21.72
C GLY A 238 -11.04 14.97 -22.72
N LYS A 239 -10.55 16.22 -22.59
CA LYS A 239 -10.95 17.36 -23.45
C LYS A 239 -10.87 17.08 -24.95
N ASP A 240 -9.83 16.39 -25.39
CA ASP A 240 -9.61 16.10 -26.79
C ASP A 240 -10.64 15.12 -27.39
N GLY A 241 -11.38 14.40 -26.52
CA GLY A 241 -12.34 13.36 -26.92
C GLY A 241 -13.80 13.81 -26.94
N PHE A 242 -14.14 15.02 -26.54
CA PHE A 242 -15.49 15.63 -26.50
C PHE A 242 -16.52 14.90 -25.64
N TYR A 243 -16.35 13.63 -25.34
CA TYR A 243 -17.32 12.82 -24.60
C TYR A 243 -16.75 12.26 -23.32
N VAL A 244 -17.64 12.17 -22.31
CA VAL A 244 -17.45 11.34 -21.12
C VAL A 244 -18.65 10.41 -21.01
N ASP A 245 -18.39 9.10 -21.03
CA ASP A 245 -19.45 8.11 -20.85
C ASP A 245 -19.49 7.65 -19.40
N VAL A 246 -20.69 7.53 -18.87
CA VAL A 246 -20.97 6.91 -17.59
C VAL A 246 -21.90 5.73 -17.84
N ALA A 247 -21.36 4.53 -17.68
CA ALA A 247 -22.07 3.30 -17.90
C ALA A 247 -22.24 2.49 -16.61
N THR A 248 -23.36 1.80 -16.49
CA THR A 248 -23.57 0.82 -15.42
C THR A 248 -23.88 -0.54 -16.01
N LYS A 249 -23.46 -1.59 -15.30
CA LYS A 249 -23.84 -2.98 -15.60
C LYS A 249 -23.89 -3.79 -14.31
N LEU A 250 -24.68 -4.84 -14.36
CA LEU A 250 -24.73 -5.85 -13.32
C LEU A 250 -23.81 -7.02 -13.72
N GLU A 251 -22.82 -7.32 -12.91
CA GLU A 251 -21.95 -8.50 -13.07
C GLU A 251 -22.08 -9.38 -11.83
N GLU A 252 -22.64 -10.58 -12.00
CA GLU A 252 -22.91 -11.51 -10.89
C GLU A 252 -23.67 -10.82 -9.75
N ASN A 253 -22.99 -10.51 -8.65
CA ASN A 253 -23.55 -9.83 -7.48
C ASN A 253 -22.88 -8.45 -7.21
N MET A 254 -22.39 -7.80 -8.27
CA MET A 254 -21.69 -6.52 -8.21
C MET A 254 -22.35 -5.51 -9.16
N ALA A 255 -22.63 -4.33 -8.63
CA ALA A 255 -22.92 -3.16 -9.45
C ALA A 255 -21.62 -2.61 -9.99
N VAL A 256 -21.46 -2.58 -11.30
CA VAL A 256 -20.26 -2.07 -11.97
C VAL A 256 -20.59 -0.71 -12.57
N VAL A 257 -19.76 0.29 -12.25
CA VAL A 257 -19.83 1.64 -12.83
C VAL A 257 -18.58 1.89 -13.61
N GLN A 258 -18.71 2.38 -14.83
CA GLN A 258 -17.58 2.78 -15.67
C GLN A 258 -17.68 4.26 -16.00
N VAL A 259 -16.63 5.02 -15.71
CA VAL A 259 -16.42 6.38 -16.17
C VAL A 259 -15.35 6.35 -17.25
N ILE A 260 -15.71 6.75 -18.48
CA ILE A 260 -14.89 6.60 -19.68
C ILE A 260 -14.62 7.96 -20.27
N ASN A 261 -13.36 8.27 -20.53
CA ASN A 261 -12.95 9.46 -21.29
C ASN A 261 -12.04 9.09 -22.46
N TYR A 262 -12.01 9.93 -23.47
CA TYR A 262 -11.36 9.71 -24.77
C TYR A 262 -10.17 10.66 -24.99
N GLY A 263 -9.45 10.99 -23.93
CA GLY A 263 -8.25 11.83 -23.99
C GLY A 263 -6.96 11.03 -24.17
N GLN A 264 -5.85 11.64 -23.74
CA GLN A 264 -4.54 10.99 -23.83
C GLN A 264 -4.48 9.71 -22.99
N ALA A 265 -3.87 8.67 -23.56
CA ALA A 265 -3.65 7.41 -22.86
C ALA A 265 -2.74 7.58 -21.64
N ILE A 266 -3.06 6.89 -20.57
CA ILE A 266 -2.17 6.73 -19.41
C ILE A 266 -1.11 5.69 -19.79
N PRO A 267 0.20 5.99 -19.69
CA PRO A 267 1.24 5.01 -19.96
C PRO A 267 1.09 3.77 -19.08
N SER A 268 1.36 2.60 -19.64
CA SER A 268 1.20 1.33 -18.92
C SER A 268 2.04 1.23 -17.63
N ILE A 269 3.18 1.92 -17.59
CA ILE A 269 4.06 2.00 -16.42
C ILE A 269 3.41 2.82 -15.29
N ASP A 270 2.56 3.80 -15.62
CA ASP A 270 1.90 4.68 -14.65
C ASP A 270 0.60 4.09 -14.10
N LEU A 271 -0.09 3.23 -14.89
CA LEU A 271 -1.39 2.63 -14.52
C LEU A 271 -1.43 1.98 -13.13
N PRO A 272 -0.43 1.22 -12.68
CA PRO A 272 -0.42 0.65 -11.33
C PRO A 272 -0.36 1.71 -10.21
N HIS A 273 0.13 2.89 -10.52
CA HIS A 273 0.46 3.94 -9.56
C HIS A 273 -0.54 5.10 -9.52
N ILE A 274 -1.49 5.20 -10.46
CA ILE A 274 -2.43 6.34 -10.52
C ILE A 274 -3.33 6.46 -9.29
N PHE A 275 -3.50 5.40 -8.52
CA PHE A 275 -4.22 5.39 -7.24
C PHE A 275 -3.31 5.64 -6.04
N ASP A 276 -1.99 5.76 -6.25
CA ASP A 276 -1.07 6.11 -5.18
C ASP A 276 -1.23 7.60 -4.81
N ARG A 277 -0.98 7.92 -3.56
CA ARG A 277 -1.15 9.29 -3.05
C ARG A 277 -0.12 10.21 -3.69
N PHE A 278 -0.57 11.41 -4.13
CA PHE A 278 0.26 12.42 -4.79
C PHE A 278 0.89 11.98 -6.12
N TYR A 279 0.50 10.80 -6.61
CA TYR A 279 0.99 10.33 -7.89
C TYR A 279 0.39 11.15 -9.02
N ARG A 280 1.24 11.55 -9.97
CA ARG A 280 0.85 12.28 -11.19
C ARG A 280 1.73 11.82 -12.34
N VAL A 281 1.11 11.51 -13.46
CA VAL A 281 1.83 11.22 -14.70
C VAL A 281 2.64 12.45 -15.11
N GLU A 282 3.91 12.29 -15.49
CA GLU A 282 4.85 13.42 -15.73
C GLU A 282 4.31 14.49 -16.68
N LYS A 283 3.61 14.09 -17.73
CA LYS A 283 2.99 15.02 -18.69
C LYS A 283 1.92 15.93 -18.07
N SER A 284 1.34 15.54 -16.95
CA SER A 284 0.30 16.31 -16.23
C SER A 284 0.86 17.23 -15.14
N ARG A 285 2.18 17.30 -14.95
CA ARG A 285 2.86 18.15 -13.95
C ARG A 285 2.92 19.63 -14.34
N SER A 286 2.56 19.99 -15.60
CA SER A 286 2.48 21.40 -15.98
C SER A 286 1.46 22.14 -15.12
N SER A 287 1.81 23.34 -14.68
CA SER A 287 1.02 24.18 -13.76
C SER A 287 -0.40 24.49 -14.24
N ASP A 288 -0.64 24.38 -15.52
CA ASP A 288 -1.92 24.68 -16.17
C ASP A 288 -2.97 23.57 -15.98
N ILE A 289 -2.52 22.33 -15.76
CA ILE A 289 -3.40 21.19 -15.50
C ILE A 289 -3.33 20.84 -14.00
N GLY A 290 -3.73 21.75 -13.13
CA GLY A 290 -3.64 21.61 -11.68
C GLY A 290 -4.36 20.39 -11.09
N GLY A 291 -3.82 19.79 -10.04
CA GLY A 291 -4.45 18.71 -9.27
C GLY A 291 -3.47 18.20 -8.21
N SER A 292 -4.00 17.87 -7.04
CA SER A 292 -3.23 17.44 -5.86
C SER A 292 -2.67 16.01 -5.96
N GLY A 293 -3.12 15.20 -6.92
CA GLY A 293 -2.83 13.76 -6.94
C GLY A 293 -3.49 12.98 -5.78
N LEU A 294 -4.44 13.60 -5.09
CA LEU A 294 -5.18 12.97 -3.98
C LEU A 294 -6.53 12.40 -4.41
N GLY A 295 -7.17 12.93 -5.43
CA GLY A 295 -8.53 12.57 -5.81
C GLY A 295 -8.72 11.08 -6.07
N LEU A 296 -7.86 10.44 -6.88
CA LEU A 296 -7.96 9.01 -7.17
C LEU A 296 -7.65 8.14 -5.95
N SER A 297 -6.71 8.53 -5.11
CA SER A 297 -6.41 7.79 -3.88
C SER A 297 -7.56 7.89 -2.86
N ILE A 298 -8.22 9.04 -2.76
CA ILE A 298 -9.45 9.23 -1.96
C ILE A 298 -10.57 8.38 -2.53
N THR A 299 -10.78 8.40 -3.85
CA THR A 299 -11.78 7.55 -4.52
C THR A 299 -11.56 6.09 -4.20
N LYS A 300 -10.33 5.58 -4.36
CA LYS A 300 -9.98 4.19 -4.03
C LYS A 300 -10.34 3.85 -2.58
N ASN A 301 -9.93 4.66 -1.62
CA ASN A 301 -10.25 4.44 -0.21
C ASN A 301 -11.77 4.43 0.06
N ILE A 302 -12.52 5.36 -0.55
CA ILE A 302 -13.99 5.38 -0.40
C ILE A 302 -14.58 4.08 -0.90
N ILE A 303 -14.19 3.63 -2.08
CA ILE A 303 -14.71 2.39 -2.68
C ILE A 303 -14.34 1.17 -1.82
N GLU A 304 -13.10 1.08 -1.35
CA GLU A 304 -12.64 0.00 -0.46
C GLU A 304 -13.39 -0.03 0.88
N LEU A 305 -13.72 1.14 1.47
CA LEU A 305 -14.56 1.25 2.68
C LEU A 305 -16.00 0.76 2.46
N HIS A 306 -16.44 0.66 1.22
CA HIS A 306 -17.73 0.09 0.82
C HIS A 306 -17.62 -1.35 0.31
N ASP A 307 -16.54 -2.05 0.66
CA ASP A 307 -16.26 -3.43 0.26
C ASP A 307 -16.19 -3.61 -1.26
N GLY A 308 -15.95 -2.51 -1.98
CA GLY A 308 -15.84 -2.45 -3.43
C GLY A 308 -14.41 -2.51 -3.94
N LYS A 309 -14.27 -2.43 -5.26
CA LYS A 309 -12.98 -2.40 -5.95
C LYS A 309 -13.00 -1.35 -7.06
N ILE A 310 -11.90 -0.63 -7.22
CA ILE A 310 -11.67 0.27 -8.35
C ILE A 310 -10.49 -0.20 -9.17
N SER A 311 -10.58 -0.08 -10.48
CA SER A 311 -9.51 -0.37 -11.43
C SER A 311 -9.51 0.64 -12.57
N ALA A 312 -8.41 0.74 -13.30
CA ALA A 312 -8.30 1.59 -14.47
C ALA A 312 -7.69 0.83 -15.63
N TYR A 313 -8.21 1.10 -16.82
CA TYR A 313 -7.72 0.59 -18.09
C TYR A 313 -7.53 1.76 -19.04
N SER A 314 -6.43 1.80 -19.72
CA SER A 314 -6.14 2.87 -20.68
C SER A 314 -5.44 2.33 -21.92
N ASN A 315 -5.90 2.78 -23.06
CA ASN A 315 -5.29 2.54 -24.36
C ASN A 315 -5.32 3.84 -25.19
N ASN A 316 -4.89 3.79 -26.44
CA ASN A 316 -4.86 4.97 -27.29
C ASN A 316 -6.25 5.55 -27.63
N ASP A 317 -7.32 4.78 -27.44
CA ASP A 317 -8.68 5.21 -27.78
C ASP A 317 -9.43 5.79 -26.58
N LYS A 318 -9.22 5.22 -25.39
CA LYS A 318 -9.97 5.60 -24.19
C LYS A 318 -9.28 5.20 -22.90
N THR A 319 -9.63 5.93 -21.84
CA THR A 319 -9.34 5.56 -20.44
C THR A 319 -10.65 5.23 -19.72
N ILE A 320 -10.68 4.11 -19.00
CA ILE A 320 -11.84 3.60 -18.27
C ILE A 320 -11.46 3.49 -16.80
N PHE A 321 -12.20 4.17 -15.94
CA PHE A 321 -12.20 3.91 -14.51
C PHE A 321 -13.40 3.03 -14.18
N GLU A 322 -13.16 1.83 -13.68
CA GLU A 322 -14.19 0.85 -13.34
C GLU A 322 -14.30 0.69 -11.83
N VAL A 323 -15.49 0.91 -11.31
CA VAL A 323 -15.84 0.75 -9.88
C VAL A 323 -16.81 -0.42 -9.75
N LYS A 324 -16.52 -1.37 -8.85
CA LYS A 324 -17.38 -2.49 -8.51
C LYS A 324 -17.81 -2.37 -7.05
N LEU A 325 -19.12 -2.38 -6.81
CA LEU A 325 -19.72 -2.32 -5.48
C LEU A 325 -20.64 -3.52 -5.28
N PRO A 326 -20.64 -4.16 -4.09
CA PRO A 326 -21.55 -5.27 -3.82
C PRO A 326 -23.00 -4.77 -3.82
N ILE A 327 -23.90 -5.49 -4.52
CA ILE A 327 -25.33 -5.25 -4.43
C ILE A 327 -25.89 -5.93 -3.19
N LYS A 328 -27.03 -5.44 -2.74
CA LYS A 328 -27.75 -6.01 -1.60
C LYS A 328 -28.53 -7.26 -1.98
#